data_e6e9ccf9eede28492455c13bfe949634
#
_entry.id   e6e9ccf9eede28492455c13bfe949634
#
_cell.length_a   1.000
_cell.length_b   1.000
_cell.length_c   1.000
_cell.angle_alpha   90.00
_cell.angle_beta   90.00
_cell.angle_gamma   90.00
#
_symmetry.space_group_name_H-M   'P 1'
#
loop_
_entity.id
_entity.type
_entity.pdbx_description
1 polymer ?
#
loop_
_entity_poly.entity_id
_entity_poly.type
_entity_poly.pdbx_seq_one_letter_code
_entity_poly.pdbx_strand_id
1 'polypeptide(L)'
;MQKDLISIVIPCFNEQEMVPIFYAEMQKIMAATQIVDFELIFVNDGSSDNTLESMRTLARMDNRVRYLSFSRNFGKEAAMYAGLQSATGDYVAVMDVDLQDPPELLPSMYKTLKKEAFDCVGTKRVNRNGEPRIRSSFAKMFYKLINRISDNYIVDGARDYRLMTRRMVDAVLEMTEYNRFSKGIFTWVGFETKYIEYSNVERPAGKTSWSFWGLFKYSIDGIVAFSEAPLAIASVVGFITFVIALVMAVFFAIRTLIFGNPTSGWTSLVVIILALGGIQLLSLGILGKYISKTYLETKRRPIYI
;
A
#
# COMPACT_ATOMS: atom_id res chain seq x y z
N MET A 1 -33.67 -11.13 -16.54
CA MET A 1 -32.50 -10.24 -16.48
C MET A 1 -31.33 -11.07 -16.04
N GLN A 2 -30.20 -10.94 -16.69
CA GLN A 2 -28.97 -11.58 -16.26
C GLN A 2 -28.55 -10.94 -14.92
N LYS A 3 -28.14 -11.74 -13.93
CA LYS A 3 -27.63 -11.23 -12.66
C LYS A 3 -26.27 -10.61 -12.89
N ASP A 4 -25.94 -9.56 -12.14
CA ASP A 4 -24.58 -9.05 -12.11
C ASP A 4 -23.66 -10.08 -11.45
N LEU A 5 -22.41 -10.15 -11.90
CA LEU A 5 -21.36 -10.99 -11.30
C LEU A 5 -20.44 -10.15 -10.43
N ILE A 6 -20.21 -10.62 -9.21
CA ILE A 6 -19.22 -10.04 -8.29
C ILE A 6 -18.01 -10.98 -8.21
N SER A 7 -16.86 -10.51 -8.66
CA SER A 7 -15.57 -11.18 -8.45
C SER A 7 -14.99 -10.78 -7.10
N ILE A 8 -14.53 -11.74 -6.30
CA ILE A 8 -13.88 -11.49 -5.01
C ILE A 8 -12.43 -11.95 -5.12
N VAL A 9 -11.50 -11.01 -5.04
CA VAL A 9 -10.05 -11.24 -5.08
C VAL A 9 -9.52 -11.40 -3.68
N ILE A 10 -8.90 -12.55 -3.39
CA ILE A 10 -8.44 -12.93 -2.05
C ILE A 10 -6.94 -13.27 -2.09
N PRO A 11 -6.05 -12.31 -1.80
CA PRO A 11 -4.61 -12.57 -1.67
C PRO A 11 -4.33 -13.44 -0.44
N CYS A 12 -3.50 -14.49 -0.60
CA CYS A 12 -3.16 -15.43 0.46
C CYS A 12 -1.65 -15.73 0.46
N PHE A 13 -1.06 -15.72 1.66
CA PHE A 13 0.32 -16.15 1.88
C PHE A 13 0.45 -16.83 3.24
N ASN A 14 0.67 -18.15 3.24
CA ASN A 14 0.72 -19.01 4.44
C ASN A 14 -0.56 -18.90 5.28
N GLU A 15 -1.70 -19.18 4.65
CA GLU A 15 -3.05 -19.04 5.20
C GLU A 15 -3.86 -20.34 5.12
N GLN A 16 -3.19 -21.49 5.26
CA GLN A 16 -3.81 -22.82 5.13
C GLN A 16 -5.04 -23.02 6.03
N GLU A 17 -5.05 -22.40 7.23
CA GLU A 17 -6.14 -22.49 8.19
C GLU A 17 -7.29 -21.52 7.82
N MET A 18 -6.95 -20.35 7.30
CA MET A 18 -7.92 -19.31 7.02
C MET A 18 -8.70 -19.50 5.72
N VAL A 19 -8.09 -20.10 4.70
CA VAL A 19 -8.74 -20.33 3.39
C VAL A 19 -10.07 -21.09 3.53
N PRO A 20 -10.17 -22.24 4.24
CA PRO A 20 -11.44 -22.94 4.41
C PRO A 20 -12.44 -22.17 5.30
N ILE A 21 -11.96 -21.43 6.32
CA ILE A 21 -12.82 -20.62 7.20
C ILE A 21 -13.44 -19.47 6.42
N PHE A 22 -12.61 -18.74 5.65
CA PHE A 22 -13.07 -17.66 4.79
C PHE A 22 -14.12 -18.14 3.77
N TYR A 23 -13.85 -19.26 3.12
CA TYR A 23 -14.78 -19.84 2.16
C TYR A 23 -16.13 -20.20 2.80
N ALA A 24 -16.14 -20.76 4.00
CA ALA A 24 -17.36 -21.09 4.73
C ALA A 24 -18.19 -19.83 5.06
N GLU A 25 -17.54 -18.71 5.45
CA GLU A 25 -18.22 -17.44 5.67
C GLU A 25 -18.77 -16.86 4.36
N MET A 26 -17.99 -16.92 3.28
CA MET A 26 -18.45 -16.46 1.98
C MET A 26 -19.64 -17.27 1.45
N GLN A 27 -19.70 -18.58 1.71
CA GLN A 27 -20.87 -19.40 1.35
C GLN A 27 -22.16 -18.88 2.00
N LYS A 28 -22.10 -18.45 3.28
CA LYS A 28 -23.27 -17.88 3.98
C LYS A 28 -23.74 -16.59 3.30
N ILE A 29 -22.80 -15.70 2.95
CA ILE A 29 -23.08 -14.42 2.29
C ILE A 29 -23.67 -14.67 0.89
N MET A 30 -23.08 -15.57 0.10
CA MET A 30 -23.56 -15.92 -1.23
C MET A 30 -24.96 -16.52 -1.18
N ALA A 31 -25.25 -17.38 -0.22
CA ALA A 31 -26.58 -17.98 -0.04
C ALA A 31 -27.63 -16.93 0.36
N ALA A 32 -27.25 -15.93 1.17
CA ALA A 32 -28.13 -14.84 1.59
C ALA A 32 -28.34 -13.77 0.51
N THR A 33 -27.45 -13.69 -0.50
CA THR A 33 -27.42 -12.62 -1.51
C THR A 33 -27.75 -13.18 -2.90
N GLN A 34 -29.00 -13.59 -3.12
CA GLN A 34 -29.44 -14.26 -4.35
C GLN A 34 -29.63 -13.33 -5.57
N ILE A 35 -29.45 -12.04 -5.40
CA ILE A 35 -29.66 -11.02 -6.46
C ILE A 35 -28.47 -10.89 -7.41
N VAL A 36 -27.33 -11.47 -7.07
CA VAL A 36 -26.07 -11.45 -7.84
C VAL A 36 -25.46 -12.83 -7.86
N ASP A 37 -24.59 -13.06 -8.86
CA ASP A 37 -23.72 -14.24 -8.92
C ASP A 37 -22.33 -13.88 -8.39
N PHE A 38 -21.54 -14.90 -8.01
CA PHE A 38 -20.21 -14.70 -7.39
C PHE A 38 -19.17 -15.59 -8.04
N GLU A 39 -17.94 -15.07 -8.18
CA GLU A 39 -16.73 -15.85 -8.33
C GLU A 39 -15.71 -15.50 -7.24
N LEU A 40 -15.02 -16.49 -6.71
CA LEU A 40 -13.96 -16.33 -5.70
C LEU A 40 -12.61 -16.62 -6.37
N ILE A 41 -11.69 -15.65 -6.33
CA ILE A 41 -10.36 -15.75 -6.94
C ILE A 41 -9.31 -15.70 -5.83
N PHE A 42 -8.87 -16.87 -5.38
CA PHE A 42 -7.79 -16.98 -4.43
C PHE A 42 -6.44 -16.82 -5.15
N VAL A 43 -5.55 -15.98 -4.61
CA VAL A 43 -4.22 -15.81 -5.17
C VAL A 43 -3.18 -16.26 -4.14
N ASN A 44 -2.56 -17.40 -4.40
CA ASN A 44 -1.46 -17.92 -3.60
C ASN A 44 -0.15 -17.22 -3.96
N ASP A 45 0.33 -16.37 -3.08
CA ASP A 45 1.59 -15.62 -3.23
C ASP A 45 2.81 -16.46 -2.83
N GLY A 46 2.95 -17.65 -3.43
CA GLY A 46 4.09 -18.53 -3.20
C GLY A 46 4.20 -19.04 -1.77
N SER A 47 3.10 -19.50 -1.16
CA SER A 47 3.07 -20.07 0.18
C SER A 47 3.94 -21.32 0.31
N SER A 48 4.51 -21.51 1.49
CA SER A 48 5.32 -22.67 1.85
C SER A 48 4.58 -23.75 2.65
N ASP A 49 3.35 -23.44 3.07
CA ASP A 49 2.44 -24.34 3.78
C ASP A 49 1.40 -24.97 2.83
N ASN A 50 0.36 -25.59 3.37
CA ASN A 50 -0.70 -26.25 2.59
C ASN A 50 -1.76 -25.28 2.01
N THR A 51 -1.53 -23.97 1.97
CA THR A 51 -2.46 -22.97 1.42
C THR A 51 -2.91 -23.31 0.01
N LEU A 52 -1.95 -23.67 -0.88
CA LEU A 52 -2.27 -24.02 -2.27
C LEU A 52 -3.16 -25.26 -2.37
N GLU A 53 -2.92 -26.28 -1.55
CA GLU A 53 -3.73 -27.51 -1.57
C GLU A 53 -5.14 -27.27 -1.04
N SER A 54 -5.30 -26.40 -0.03
CA SER A 54 -6.61 -25.93 0.42
C SER A 54 -7.39 -25.26 -0.72
N MET A 55 -6.75 -24.37 -1.50
CA MET A 55 -7.38 -23.70 -2.65
C MET A 55 -7.78 -24.69 -3.76
N ARG A 56 -6.90 -25.66 -4.07
CA ARG A 56 -7.18 -26.71 -5.06
C ARG A 56 -8.39 -27.56 -4.66
N THR A 57 -8.48 -27.90 -3.39
CA THR A 57 -9.60 -28.65 -2.85
C THR A 57 -10.91 -27.89 -3.02
N LEU A 58 -10.95 -26.61 -2.67
CA LEU A 58 -12.13 -25.77 -2.84
C LEU A 58 -12.53 -25.62 -4.32
N ALA A 59 -11.57 -25.42 -5.21
CA ALA A 59 -11.84 -25.29 -6.65
C ALA A 59 -12.38 -26.58 -7.31
N ARG A 60 -12.06 -27.75 -6.72
CA ARG A 60 -12.67 -29.04 -7.14
C ARG A 60 -14.10 -29.21 -6.63
N MET A 61 -14.44 -28.61 -5.50
CA MET A 61 -15.74 -28.73 -4.84
C MET A 61 -16.76 -27.70 -5.34
N ASP A 62 -16.30 -26.51 -5.76
CA ASP A 62 -17.15 -25.38 -6.15
C ASP A 62 -16.58 -24.71 -7.41
N ASN A 63 -17.32 -24.75 -8.51
CA ASN A 63 -16.92 -24.18 -9.80
C ASN A 63 -16.86 -22.64 -9.80
N ARG A 64 -17.38 -21.98 -8.76
CA ARG A 64 -17.25 -20.54 -8.54
C ARG A 64 -15.88 -20.17 -7.97
N VAL A 65 -15.11 -21.15 -7.47
CA VAL A 65 -13.79 -20.94 -6.91
C VAL A 65 -12.73 -21.13 -7.98
N ARG A 66 -11.92 -20.10 -8.17
CA ARG A 66 -10.73 -20.12 -9.01
C ARG A 66 -9.51 -19.80 -8.17
N TYR A 67 -8.34 -20.23 -8.59
CA TYR A 67 -7.10 -19.87 -7.92
C TYR A 67 -5.99 -19.57 -8.91
N LEU A 68 -5.07 -18.70 -8.49
CA LEU A 68 -3.78 -18.42 -9.11
C LEU A 68 -2.69 -18.83 -8.14
N SER A 69 -1.55 -19.30 -8.64
CA SER A 69 -0.40 -19.62 -7.79
C SER A 69 0.88 -19.09 -8.38
N PHE A 70 1.57 -18.26 -7.63
CA PHE A 70 2.85 -17.69 -8.02
C PHE A 70 4.00 -18.66 -7.79
N SER A 71 5.06 -18.52 -8.59
CA SER A 71 6.28 -19.32 -8.51
C SER A 71 7.08 -19.08 -7.21
N ARG A 72 6.90 -17.91 -6.58
CA ARG A 72 7.47 -17.48 -5.30
C ARG A 72 6.63 -16.35 -4.71
N ASN A 73 6.98 -15.88 -3.51
CA ASN A 73 6.38 -14.67 -2.96
C ASN A 73 6.82 -13.43 -3.76
N PHE A 74 5.83 -12.71 -4.31
CA PHE A 74 5.94 -11.43 -5.01
C PHE A 74 5.32 -10.27 -4.22
N GLY A 75 4.59 -10.58 -3.13
CA GLY A 75 3.96 -9.63 -2.24
C GLY A 75 2.48 -9.41 -2.50
N LYS A 76 1.78 -8.93 -1.47
CA LYS A 76 0.33 -8.71 -1.49
C LYS A 76 -0.14 -7.84 -2.65
N GLU A 77 0.63 -6.79 -2.99
CA GLU A 77 0.31 -5.88 -4.10
C GLU A 77 0.27 -6.60 -5.45
N ALA A 78 1.23 -7.49 -5.70
CA ALA A 78 1.26 -8.31 -6.90
C ALA A 78 0.08 -9.30 -6.92
N ALA A 79 -0.26 -9.90 -5.78
CA ALA A 79 -1.39 -10.82 -5.66
C ALA A 79 -2.74 -10.12 -5.91
N MET A 80 -2.92 -8.90 -5.39
CA MET A 80 -4.10 -8.08 -5.69
C MET A 80 -4.19 -7.76 -7.19
N TYR A 81 -3.08 -7.35 -7.81
CA TYR A 81 -3.04 -7.02 -9.24
C TYR A 81 -3.41 -8.22 -10.10
N ALA A 82 -2.82 -9.40 -9.84
CA ALA A 82 -3.12 -10.63 -10.56
C ALA A 82 -4.59 -11.06 -10.41
N GLY A 83 -5.13 -10.93 -9.20
CA GLY A 83 -6.53 -11.23 -8.94
C GLY A 83 -7.47 -10.27 -9.68
N LEU A 84 -7.20 -8.96 -9.64
CA LEU A 84 -7.97 -7.95 -10.39
C LEU A 84 -7.92 -8.22 -11.91
N GLN A 85 -6.76 -8.59 -12.44
CA GLN A 85 -6.57 -8.92 -13.86
C GLN A 85 -7.35 -10.17 -14.27
N SER A 86 -7.52 -11.14 -13.36
CA SER A 86 -8.22 -12.40 -13.61
C SER A 86 -9.72 -12.32 -13.33
N ALA A 87 -10.19 -11.24 -12.70
CA ALA A 87 -11.58 -11.03 -12.36
C ALA A 87 -12.42 -10.74 -13.61
N THR A 88 -13.58 -11.41 -13.74
CA THR A 88 -14.47 -11.28 -14.89
C THR A 88 -15.81 -10.59 -14.58
N GLY A 89 -16.09 -10.36 -13.29
CA GLY A 89 -17.36 -9.79 -12.82
C GLY A 89 -17.59 -8.32 -13.21
N ASP A 90 -18.84 -7.91 -13.20
CA ASP A 90 -19.27 -6.51 -13.39
C ASP A 90 -18.78 -5.62 -12.25
N TYR A 91 -18.64 -6.22 -11.07
CA TYR A 91 -18.07 -5.62 -9.87
C TYR A 91 -16.95 -6.49 -9.33
N VAL A 92 -15.92 -5.86 -8.74
CA VAL A 92 -14.80 -6.60 -8.18
C VAL A 92 -14.55 -6.12 -6.75
N ALA A 93 -14.54 -7.06 -5.82
CA ALA A 93 -14.14 -6.85 -4.45
C ALA A 93 -12.69 -7.32 -4.23
N VAL A 94 -11.94 -6.61 -3.41
CA VAL A 94 -10.68 -7.11 -2.81
C VAL A 94 -10.95 -7.35 -1.34
N MET A 95 -10.60 -8.53 -0.82
CA MET A 95 -10.81 -8.91 0.57
C MET A 95 -9.61 -9.65 1.12
N ASP A 96 -9.23 -9.33 2.37
CA ASP A 96 -8.22 -10.11 3.09
C ASP A 96 -8.83 -11.41 3.60
N VAL A 97 -8.10 -12.52 3.49
CA VAL A 97 -8.56 -13.85 3.91
C VAL A 97 -8.77 -13.97 5.42
N ASP A 98 -8.23 -13.02 6.22
CA ASP A 98 -8.16 -13.09 7.68
C ASP A 98 -9.47 -12.70 8.43
N LEU A 99 -10.52 -12.34 7.67
CA LEU A 99 -11.84 -11.94 8.19
C LEU A 99 -11.82 -10.78 9.20
N GLN A 100 -10.74 -9.99 9.25
CA GLN A 100 -10.72 -8.77 10.06
C GLN A 100 -11.64 -7.68 9.49
N ASP A 101 -11.93 -7.77 8.21
CA ASP A 101 -12.88 -6.92 7.50
C ASP A 101 -14.16 -7.73 7.28
N PRO A 102 -15.33 -7.32 7.83
CA PRO A 102 -16.56 -8.12 7.82
C PRO A 102 -17.11 -8.37 6.40
N PRO A 103 -17.17 -9.62 5.92
CA PRO A 103 -17.74 -9.94 4.60
C PRO A 103 -19.22 -9.56 4.46
N GLU A 104 -19.94 -9.45 5.57
CA GLU A 104 -21.37 -9.08 5.64
C GLU A 104 -21.65 -7.67 5.11
N LEU A 105 -20.61 -6.84 4.95
CA LEU A 105 -20.73 -5.53 4.35
C LEU A 105 -20.94 -5.60 2.83
N LEU A 106 -20.51 -6.68 2.17
CA LEU A 106 -20.53 -6.80 0.71
C LEU A 106 -21.91 -6.55 0.08
N PRO A 107 -23.03 -7.12 0.60
CA PRO A 107 -24.37 -6.83 0.04
C PRO A 107 -24.77 -5.36 0.18
N SER A 108 -24.36 -4.67 1.23
CA SER A 108 -24.63 -3.24 1.42
C SER A 108 -23.79 -2.38 0.48
N MET A 109 -22.51 -2.76 0.27
CA MET A 109 -21.61 -2.10 -0.69
C MET A 109 -22.19 -2.19 -2.11
N TYR A 110 -22.63 -3.38 -2.52
CA TYR A 110 -23.27 -3.57 -3.82
C TYR A 110 -24.54 -2.73 -3.99
N LYS A 111 -25.43 -2.71 -2.97
CA LYS A 111 -26.64 -1.87 -3.01
C LYS A 111 -26.29 -0.39 -3.15
N THR A 112 -25.23 0.06 -2.50
CA THR A 112 -24.76 1.45 -2.59
C THR A 112 -24.30 1.76 -4.02
N LEU A 113 -23.45 0.93 -4.65
CA LEU A 113 -23.00 1.14 -6.02
C LEU A 113 -24.16 1.12 -7.05
N LYS A 114 -25.19 0.32 -6.79
CA LYS A 114 -26.37 0.27 -7.71
C LYS A 114 -27.31 1.47 -7.57
N LYS A 115 -27.38 2.09 -6.39
CA LYS A 115 -28.33 3.17 -6.09
C LYS A 115 -27.72 4.56 -6.22
N GLU A 116 -26.44 4.68 -5.95
CA GLU A 116 -25.71 5.93 -5.89
C GLU A 116 -24.62 5.97 -6.97
N ALA A 117 -24.25 7.15 -7.42
CA ALA A 117 -23.32 7.35 -8.55
C ALA A 117 -21.83 7.22 -8.10
N PHE A 118 -21.51 6.24 -7.25
CA PHE A 118 -20.13 5.93 -6.87
C PHE A 118 -19.55 4.82 -7.74
N ASP A 119 -18.25 4.85 -7.96
CA ASP A 119 -17.52 3.78 -8.64
C ASP A 119 -16.84 2.81 -7.67
N CYS A 120 -16.70 3.22 -6.42
CA CYS A 120 -16.09 2.42 -5.35
C CYS A 120 -16.82 2.61 -4.04
N VAL A 121 -17.02 1.51 -3.33
CA VAL A 121 -17.35 1.52 -1.91
C VAL A 121 -16.21 0.85 -1.16
N GLY A 122 -15.47 1.64 -0.39
CA GLY A 122 -14.39 1.15 0.46
C GLY A 122 -14.84 0.99 1.91
N THR A 123 -14.06 0.27 2.69
CA THR A 123 -14.27 0.16 4.13
C THR A 123 -13.26 1.00 4.90
N LYS A 124 -13.70 1.54 6.04
CA LYS A 124 -12.87 2.33 6.93
C LYS A 124 -13.04 1.86 8.36
N ARG A 125 -11.94 1.53 9.01
CA ARG A 125 -11.94 1.11 10.40
C ARG A 125 -11.98 2.31 11.34
N VAL A 126 -12.99 2.38 12.22
CA VAL A 126 -13.19 3.52 13.14
C VAL A 126 -12.43 3.32 14.45
N ASN A 127 -12.36 2.08 14.97
CA ASN A 127 -11.74 1.77 16.25
C ASN A 127 -10.44 0.98 16.07
N ARG A 128 -9.39 1.42 16.80
CA ARG A 128 -8.09 0.74 16.89
C ARG A 128 -7.94 0.03 18.26
N ASN A 129 -9.06 -0.45 18.82
CA ASN A 129 -9.02 -1.18 20.09
C ASN A 129 -8.20 -2.46 19.92
N GLY A 130 -7.24 -2.69 20.85
CA GLY A 130 -6.33 -3.83 20.81
C GLY A 130 -5.00 -3.58 20.06
N GLU A 131 -4.80 -2.43 19.36
CA GLU A 131 -3.49 -2.12 18.79
C GLU A 131 -2.57 -1.41 19.80
N PRO A 132 -1.25 -1.71 19.79
CA PRO A 132 -0.28 -0.97 20.58
C PRO A 132 -0.34 0.53 20.25
N ARG A 133 -0.40 1.40 21.28
CA ARG A 133 -0.51 2.87 21.13
C ARG A 133 0.56 3.46 20.22
N ILE A 134 1.78 2.92 20.27
CA ILE A 134 2.91 3.33 19.43
C ILE A 134 2.57 3.11 17.96
N ARG A 135 2.04 1.94 17.57
CA ARG A 135 1.67 1.60 16.19
C ARG A 135 0.56 2.52 15.67
N SER A 136 -0.45 2.79 16.50
CA SER A 136 -1.54 3.70 16.15
C SER A 136 -1.05 5.14 15.94
N SER A 137 -0.12 5.63 16.80
CA SER A 137 0.47 6.97 16.67
C SER A 137 1.30 7.10 15.40
N PHE A 138 2.13 6.09 15.08
CA PHE A 138 2.91 6.06 13.84
C PHE A 138 2.02 6.06 12.60
N ALA A 139 0.94 5.29 12.58
CA ALA A 139 0.02 5.28 11.46
C ALA A 139 -0.65 6.66 11.25
N LYS A 140 -1.12 7.31 12.33
CA LYS A 140 -1.69 8.67 12.24
C LYS A 140 -0.67 9.68 11.71
N MET A 141 0.59 9.61 12.21
CA MET A 141 1.65 10.49 11.75
C MET A 141 1.97 10.24 10.27
N PHE A 142 2.01 8.99 9.83
CA PHE A 142 2.20 8.63 8.41
C PHE A 142 1.11 9.21 7.53
N TYR A 143 -0.19 9.00 7.87
CA TYR A 143 -1.29 9.55 7.07
C TYR A 143 -1.29 11.08 7.04
N LYS A 144 -0.98 11.73 8.17
CA LYS A 144 -0.85 13.20 8.22
C LYS A 144 0.30 13.70 7.34
N LEU A 145 1.43 12.99 7.35
CA LEU A 145 2.59 13.35 6.54
C LEU A 145 2.31 13.14 5.05
N ILE A 146 1.87 11.94 4.66
CA ILE A 146 1.64 11.62 3.24
C ILE A 146 0.58 12.52 2.63
N ASN A 147 -0.51 12.81 3.34
CA ASN A 147 -1.56 13.72 2.88
C ASN A 147 -1.13 15.20 2.79
N ARG A 148 0.01 15.55 3.42
CA ARG A 148 0.58 16.90 3.30
C ARG A 148 1.57 17.03 2.15
N ILE A 149 2.21 15.92 1.76
CA ILE A 149 3.32 15.90 0.80
C ILE A 149 2.96 15.18 -0.51
N SER A 150 1.79 14.55 -0.59
CA SER A 150 1.28 13.89 -1.79
C SER A 150 0.11 14.68 -2.35
N ASP A 151 -0.03 14.70 -3.68
CA ASP A 151 -1.16 15.31 -4.37
C ASP A 151 -2.46 14.51 -4.17
N ASN A 152 -2.36 13.27 -3.70
CA ASN A 152 -3.49 12.37 -3.49
C ASN A 152 -3.84 12.23 -2.01
N TYR A 153 -5.12 12.42 -1.68
CA TYR A 153 -5.61 12.27 -0.31
C TYR A 153 -5.90 10.80 0.02
N ILE A 154 -5.09 10.20 0.89
CA ILE A 154 -5.30 8.83 1.38
C ILE A 154 -6.10 8.89 2.68
N VAL A 155 -7.28 8.26 2.70
CA VAL A 155 -8.17 8.26 3.87
C VAL A 155 -7.56 7.45 5.02
N ASP A 156 -7.39 8.08 6.21
CA ASP A 156 -6.90 7.38 7.40
C ASP A 156 -7.90 6.28 7.82
N GLY A 157 -7.37 5.09 8.09
CA GLY A 157 -8.16 3.92 8.44
C GLY A 157 -8.78 3.19 7.25
N ALA A 158 -8.63 3.69 6.01
CA ALA A 158 -9.07 2.95 4.83
C ALA A 158 -8.37 1.60 4.72
N ARG A 159 -9.18 0.57 4.44
CA ARG A 159 -8.73 -0.82 4.25
C ARG A 159 -8.64 -1.15 2.76
N ASP A 160 -8.01 -2.29 2.47
CA ASP A 160 -7.97 -2.81 1.11
C ASP A 160 -9.33 -3.38 0.70
N TYR A 161 -10.17 -3.79 1.68
CA TYR A 161 -11.52 -4.25 1.43
C TYR A 161 -12.38 -3.14 0.81
N ARG A 162 -12.72 -3.34 -0.44
CA ARG A 162 -13.53 -2.44 -1.28
C ARG A 162 -14.25 -3.20 -2.36
N LEU A 163 -15.36 -2.66 -2.83
CA LEU A 163 -16.09 -3.11 -4.02
C LEU A 163 -16.00 -2.01 -5.06
N MET A 164 -15.55 -2.36 -6.27
CA MET A 164 -15.30 -1.45 -7.38
C MET A 164 -16.14 -1.82 -8.59
N THR A 165 -16.55 -0.83 -9.38
CA THR A 165 -17.10 -1.07 -10.73
C THR A 165 -16.02 -1.59 -11.67
N ARG A 166 -16.39 -2.32 -12.72
CA ARG A 166 -15.47 -2.78 -13.77
C ARG A 166 -14.67 -1.62 -14.35
N ARG A 167 -15.30 -0.49 -14.61
CA ARG A 167 -14.66 0.73 -15.13
C ARG A 167 -13.48 1.18 -14.26
N MET A 168 -13.65 1.19 -12.94
CA MET A 168 -12.57 1.56 -12.02
C MET A 168 -11.47 0.50 -12.01
N VAL A 169 -11.82 -0.78 -12.03
CA VAL A 169 -10.84 -1.88 -12.06
C VAL A 169 -9.99 -1.80 -13.33
N ASP A 170 -10.59 -1.56 -14.48
CA ASP A 170 -9.87 -1.44 -15.74
C ASP A 170 -8.88 -0.28 -15.70
N ALA A 171 -9.26 0.89 -15.17
CA ALA A 171 -8.35 2.02 -14.96
C ALA A 171 -7.21 1.69 -13.98
N VAL A 172 -7.48 0.94 -12.90
CA VAL A 172 -6.44 0.48 -11.96
C VAL A 172 -5.47 -0.51 -12.61
N LEU A 173 -5.94 -1.31 -13.56
CA LEU A 173 -5.11 -2.28 -14.30
C LEU A 173 -4.22 -1.62 -15.36
N GLU A 174 -4.58 -0.43 -15.87
CA GLU A 174 -3.70 0.38 -16.74
C GLU A 174 -2.45 0.86 -16.00
N MET A 175 -2.52 0.96 -14.67
CA MET A 175 -1.37 1.29 -13.81
C MET A 175 -0.46 0.06 -13.65
N THR A 176 0.53 -0.07 -14.51
CA THR A 176 1.41 -1.26 -14.61
C THR A 176 2.73 -1.12 -13.87
N GLU A 177 2.85 -0.12 -12.99
CA GLU A 177 4.05 0.10 -12.19
C GLU A 177 4.43 -1.12 -11.34
N TYR A 178 5.73 -1.45 -11.31
CA TYR A 178 6.28 -2.54 -10.51
C TYR A 178 6.22 -2.23 -9.00
N ASN A 179 6.44 -0.96 -8.64
CA ASN A 179 6.41 -0.49 -7.26
C ASN A 179 5.00 -0.05 -6.86
N ARG A 180 4.06 -0.99 -6.84
CA ARG A 180 2.66 -0.74 -6.52
C ARG A 180 2.45 -0.34 -5.06
N PHE A 181 1.54 0.59 -4.85
CA PHE A 181 0.98 0.93 -3.55
C PHE A 181 -0.51 1.16 -3.74
N SER A 182 -1.30 0.12 -3.61
CA SER A 182 -2.71 0.08 -4.00
C SER A 182 -3.54 1.19 -3.35
N LYS A 183 -3.27 1.54 -2.09
CA LYS A 183 -3.99 2.65 -1.41
C LYS A 183 -3.81 3.99 -2.11
N GLY A 184 -2.64 4.24 -2.68
CA GLY A 184 -2.39 5.41 -3.51
C GLY A 184 -3.02 5.29 -4.89
N ILE A 185 -2.87 4.14 -5.55
CA ILE A 185 -3.42 3.88 -6.88
C ILE A 185 -4.93 4.07 -6.91
N PHE A 186 -5.66 3.49 -5.95
CA PHE A 186 -7.12 3.59 -5.86
C PHE A 186 -7.63 5.03 -5.70
N THR A 187 -6.84 5.91 -5.11
CA THR A 187 -7.16 7.34 -5.01
C THR A 187 -6.68 8.12 -6.24
N TRP A 188 -5.55 7.73 -6.80
CA TRP A 188 -4.93 8.41 -7.95
C TRP A 188 -5.79 8.33 -9.21
N VAL A 189 -6.48 7.21 -9.43
CA VAL A 189 -7.39 7.05 -10.59
C VAL A 189 -8.61 7.98 -10.55
N GLY A 190 -8.86 8.69 -9.44
CA GLY A 190 -9.81 9.80 -9.33
C GLY A 190 -11.28 9.43 -9.33
N PHE A 191 -11.63 8.15 -9.17
CA PHE A 191 -13.03 7.70 -9.09
C PHE A 191 -13.67 8.02 -7.74
N GLU A 192 -14.96 8.36 -7.75
CA GLU A 192 -15.68 8.67 -6.52
C GLU A 192 -15.84 7.45 -5.62
N THR A 193 -15.34 7.57 -4.39
CA THR A 193 -15.34 6.50 -3.40
C THR A 193 -16.15 6.88 -2.16
N LYS A 194 -17.15 6.07 -1.82
CA LYS A 194 -17.86 6.12 -0.54
C LYS A 194 -17.21 5.17 0.46
N TYR A 195 -17.11 5.58 1.73
CA TYR A 195 -16.55 4.73 2.78
C TYR A 195 -17.62 4.29 3.77
N ILE A 196 -17.68 2.98 4.05
CA ILE A 196 -18.51 2.40 5.11
C ILE A 196 -17.62 2.20 6.33
N GLU A 197 -18.03 2.79 7.45
CA GLU A 197 -17.32 2.66 8.72
C GLU A 197 -17.74 1.37 9.43
N TYR A 198 -16.75 0.67 10.01
CA TYR A 198 -17.00 -0.53 10.81
C TYR A 198 -16.03 -0.63 11.99
N SER A 199 -16.41 -1.42 13.00
CA SER A 199 -15.56 -1.72 14.15
C SER A 199 -14.66 -2.93 13.84
N ASN A 200 -13.44 -2.88 14.34
CA ASN A 200 -12.47 -3.96 14.14
C ASN A 200 -12.99 -5.31 14.67
N VAL A 201 -12.83 -6.34 13.87
CA VAL A 201 -13.09 -7.73 14.24
C VAL A 201 -11.77 -8.43 14.50
N GLU A 202 -11.70 -9.25 15.55
CA GLU A 202 -10.50 -10.05 15.83
C GLU A 202 -10.36 -11.18 14.81
N ARG A 203 -9.12 -11.47 14.42
CA ARG A 203 -8.79 -12.55 13.51
C ARG A 203 -9.15 -13.92 14.13
N PRO A 204 -9.94 -14.78 13.47
CA PRO A 204 -10.35 -16.06 14.02
C PRO A 204 -9.20 -17.07 14.21
N ALA A 205 -8.20 -17.07 13.33
CA ALA A 205 -7.07 -18.00 13.35
C ALA A 205 -5.81 -17.38 12.70
N GLY A 206 -4.65 -18.04 12.89
CA GLY A 206 -3.37 -17.66 12.30
C GLY A 206 -2.67 -16.50 13.02
N LYS A 207 -1.48 -16.10 12.52
CA LYS A 207 -0.66 -15.01 13.08
C LYS A 207 -0.47 -13.92 12.05
N THR A 208 -0.36 -12.65 12.50
CA THR A 208 -0.03 -11.54 11.61
C THR A 208 1.40 -11.68 11.08
N SER A 209 1.56 -11.55 9.77
CA SER A 209 2.87 -11.59 9.09
C SER A 209 3.61 -10.24 9.12
N TRP A 210 2.95 -9.14 9.50
CA TRP A 210 3.53 -7.81 9.46
C TRP A 210 4.35 -7.47 10.71
N SER A 211 5.67 -7.32 10.53
CA SER A 211 6.55 -6.74 11.53
C SER A 211 6.49 -5.20 11.52
N PHE A 212 6.95 -4.56 12.61
CA PHE A 212 7.08 -3.09 12.68
C PHE A 212 7.97 -2.54 11.55
N TRP A 213 9.12 -3.17 11.30
CA TRP A 213 10.04 -2.78 10.22
C TRP A 213 9.44 -2.99 8.83
N GLY A 214 8.61 -4.03 8.65
CA GLY A 214 7.87 -4.24 7.40
C GLY A 214 6.89 -3.10 7.12
N LEU A 215 6.13 -2.67 8.12
CA LEU A 215 5.21 -1.54 8.01
C LEU A 215 5.93 -0.22 7.76
N PHE A 216 7.07 0.02 8.43
CA PHE A 216 7.89 1.21 8.23
C PHE A 216 8.43 1.28 6.79
N LYS A 217 8.99 0.17 6.29
CA LYS A 217 9.46 0.07 4.90
C LYS A 217 8.33 0.32 3.90
N TYR A 218 7.17 -0.31 4.11
CA TYR A 218 5.99 -0.11 3.27
C TYR A 218 5.53 1.35 3.27
N SER A 219 5.60 2.03 4.42
CA SER A 219 5.28 3.46 4.51
C SER A 219 6.24 4.34 3.70
N ILE A 220 7.55 4.05 3.77
CA ILE A 220 8.56 4.77 2.96
C ILE A 220 8.33 4.49 1.47
N ASP A 221 8.05 3.24 1.09
CA ASP A 221 7.78 2.89 -0.30
C ASP A 221 6.53 3.62 -0.84
N GLY A 222 5.49 3.79 -0.01
CA GLY A 222 4.31 4.59 -0.34
C GLY A 222 4.63 6.08 -0.52
N ILE A 223 5.45 6.68 0.35
CA ILE A 223 5.88 8.08 0.21
C ILE A 223 6.66 8.27 -1.10
N VAL A 224 7.62 7.39 -1.38
CA VAL A 224 8.45 7.50 -2.59
C VAL A 224 7.65 7.28 -3.87
N ALA A 225 6.59 6.45 -3.82
CA ALA A 225 5.74 6.19 -4.98
C ALA A 225 4.84 7.38 -5.36
N PHE A 226 4.39 8.17 -4.37
CA PHE A 226 3.36 9.20 -4.57
C PHE A 226 3.77 10.61 -4.13
N SER A 227 5.06 10.86 -3.86
CA SER A 227 5.53 12.18 -3.44
C SER A 227 6.97 12.45 -3.86
N GLU A 228 7.23 13.62 -4.38
CA GLU A 228 8.57 14.15 -4.67
C GLU A 228 9.13 14.97 -3.49
N ALA A 229 8.35 15.16 -2.43
CA ALA A 229 8.74 16.00 -1.29
C ALA A 229 10.08 15.62 -0.65
N PRO A 230 10.46 14.33 -0.48
CA PRO A 230 11.79 13.98 0.03
C PRO A 230 12.95 14.50 -0.83
N LEU A 231 12.78 14.52 -2.17
CA LEU A 231 13.77 15.10 -3.10
C LEU A 231 13.81 16.63 -2.98
N ALA A 232 12.64 17.26 -2.92
CA ALA A 232 12.52 18.69 -2.75
C ALA A 232 13.15 19.16 -1.43
N ILE A 233 12.90 18.44 -0.31
CA ILE A 233 13.51 18.74 0.98
C ILE A 233 15.05 18.60 0.91
N ALA A 234 15.57 17.55 0.30
CA ALA A 234 17.00 17.35 0.12
C ALA A 234 17.63 18.51 -0.68
N SER A 235 16.95 18.96 -1.74
CA SER A 235 17.39 20.08 -2.58
C SER A 235 17.38 21.41 -1.81
N VAL A 236 16.31 21.70 -1.05
CA VAL A 236 16.20 22.92 -0.24
C VAL A 236 17.25 22.94 0.86
N VAL A 237 17.45 21.83 1.59
CA VAL A 237 18.50 21.72 2.62
C VAL A 237 19.88 21.92 1.99
N GLY A 238 20.15 21.30 0.85
CA GLY A 238 21.39 21.49 0.10
C GLY A 238 21.62 22.95 -0.30
N PHE A 239 20.60 23.63 -0.81
CA PHE A 239 20.66 25.04 -1.21
C PHE A 239 20.92 25.96 0.00
N ILE A 240 20.19 25.78 1.12
CA ILE A 240 20.41 26.56 2.34
C ILE A 240 21.84 26.36 2.87
N THR A 241 22.32 25.12 2.91
CA THR A 241 23.68 24.81 3.34
C THR A 241 24.73 25.45 2.43
N PHE A 242 24.51 25.44 1.12
CA PHE A 242 25.37 26.12 0.16
C PHE A 242 25.42 27.64 0.42
N VAL A 243 24.29 28.28 0.64
CA VAL A 243 24.23 29.72 0.93
C VAL A 243 24.96 30.06 2.23
N ILE A 244 24.75 29.26 3.29
CA ILE A 244 25.45 29.43 4.57
C ILE A 244 26.97 29.27 4.36
N ALA A 245 27.40 28.22 3.64
CA ALA A 245 28.82 28.00 3.35
C ALA A 245 29.44 29.16 2.58
N LEU A 246 28.74 29.73 1.59
CA LEU A 246 29.20 30.89 0.81
C LEU A 246 29.36 32.12 1.71
N VAL A 247 28.36 32.44 2.55
CA VAL A 247 28.43 33.54 3.51
C VAL A 247 29.58 33.37 4.49
N MET A 248 29.75 32.17 5.02
CA MET A 248 30.85 31.84 5.93
C MET A 248 32.21 31.97 5.24
N ALA A 249 32.35 31.50 4.00
CA ALA A 249 33.58 31.62 3.24
C ALA A 249 33.99 33.13 3.04
N VAL A 250 33.02 33.95 2.64
CA VAL A 250 33.25 35.42 2.47
C VAL A 250 33.60 36.04 3.83
N PHE A 251 32.87 35.71 4.90
CA PHE A 251 33.15 36.24 6.23
C PHE A 251 34.56 35.88 6.70
N PHE A 252 34.97 34.61 6.58
CA PHE A 252 36.32 34.20 6.99
C PHE A 252 37.41 34.78 6.11
N ALA A 253 37.17 34.96 4.79
CA ALA A 253 38.11 35.61 3.91
C ALA A 253 38.37 37.06 4.32
N ILE A 254 37.31 37.84 4.56
CA ILE A 254 37.39 39.23 5.02
C ILE A 254 38.08 39.30 6.40
N ARG A 255 37.68 38.47 7.36
CA ARG A 255 38.25 38.42 8.69
C ARG A 255 39.76 38.14 8.66
N THR A 256 40.17 37.16 7.84
CA THR A 256 41.59 36.81 7.71
C THR A 256 42.43 37.93 7.10
N LEU A 257 41.88 38.68 6.13
CA LEU A 257 42.53 39.83 5.52
C LEU A 257 42.72 40.99 6.51
N ILE A 258 41.76 41.20 7.43
CA ILE A 258 41.80 42.30 8.40
C ILE A 258 42.61 41.98 9.65
N PHE A 259 42.45 40.75 10.24
CA PHE A 259 42.96 40.41 11.55
C PHE A 259 44.08 39.33 11.56
N GLY A 260 44.48 38.85 10.36
CA GLY A 260 45.43 37.73 10.28
C GLY A 260 44.79 36.39 10.64
N ASN A 261 45.59 35.30 10.61
CA ASN A 261 45.07 33.94 10.82
C ASN A 261 45.59 33.35 12.19
N PRO A 262 44.77 33.40 13.28
CA PRO A 262 45.08 32.65 14.47
C PRO A 262 44.76 31.16 14.28
N THR A 263 45.70 30.29 14.42
CA THR A 263 45.66 28.84 14.15
C THR A 263 44.73 28.02 15.06
N SER A 264 43.76 28.59 15.73
CA SER A 264 42.77 27.89 16.54
C SER A 264 41.49 27.65 15.72
N GLY A 265 41.15 26.41 15.35
CA GLY A 265 39.93 26.11 14.60
C GLY A 265 39.79 24.67 14.13
N TRP A 266 40.71 23.79 14.50
CA TRP A 266 40.72 22.40 14.06
C TRP A 266 39.41 21.66 14.39
N THR A 267 38.91 21.80 15.62
CA THR A 267 37.67 21.16 16.08
C THR A 267 36.45 21.68 15.26
N SER A 268 36.36 22.98 15.03
CA SER A 268 35.29 23.59 14.23
C SER A 268 35.32 23.11 12.78
N LEU A 269 36.52 22.96 12.19
CA LEU A 269 36.72 22.47 10.85
C LEU A 269 36.21 21.00 10.72
N VAL A 270 36.58 20.15 11.65
CA VAL A 270 36.14 18.73 11.69
C VAL A 270 34.61 18.63 11.80
N VAL A 271 34.00 19.41 12.71
CA VAL A 271 32.55 19.42 12.91
C VAL A 271 31.82 19.86 11.60
N ILE A 272 32.32 20.92 10.94
CA ILE A 272 31.72 21.42 9.68
C ILE A 272 31.87 20.37 8.58
N ILE A 273 33.03 19.74 8.43
CA ILE A 273 33.25 18.70 7.42
C ILE A 273 32.33 17.52 7.66
N LEU A 274 32.21 17.03 8.90
CA LEU A 274 31.33 15.92 9.24
C LEU A 274 29.85 16.26 9.01
N ALA A 275 29.42 17.48 9.37
CA ALA A 275 28.05 17.94 9.14
C ALA A 275 27.73 18.02 7.66
N LEU A 276 28.60 18.64 6.85
CA LEU A 276 28.43 18.72 5.40
C LEU A 276 28.43 17.35 4.74
N GLY A 277 29.39 16.50 5.11
CA GLY A 277 29.47 15.11 4.64
C GLY A 277 28.22 14.31 4.99
N GLY A 278 27.71 14.46 6.20
CA GLY A 278 26.47 13.81 6.65
C GLY A 278 25.26 14.24 5.83
N ILE A 279 25.07 15.55 5.58
CA ILE A 279 23.98 16.09 4.74
C ILE A 279 24.11 15.58 3.31
N GLN A 280 25.31 15.57 2.73
CA GLN A 280 25.55 15.06 1.37
C GLN A 280 25.20 13.58 1.26
N LEU A 281 25.65 12.73 2.20
CA LEU A 281 25.34 11.30 2.21
C LEU A 281 23.85 11.04 2.39
N LEU A 282 23.15 11.82 3.23
CA LEU A 282 21.70 11.73 3.38
C LEU A 282 20.98 12.07 2.06
N SER A 283 21.37 13.16 1.41
CA SER A 283 20.79 13.59 0.12
C SER A 283 21.02 12.55 -0.98
N LEU A 284 22.22 11.97 -1.06
CA LEU A 284 22.56 10.88 -1.98
C LEU A 284 21.74 9.61 -1.67
N GLY A 285 21.50 9.32 -0.39
CA GLY A 285 20.66 8.19 0.03
C GLY A 285 19.20 8.34 -0.43
N ILE A 286 18.64 9.54 -0.30
CA ILE A 286 17.29 9.86 -0.81
C ILE A 286 17.25 9.71 -2.32
N LEU A 287 18.16 10.34 -3.05
CA LEU A 287 18.26 10.25 -4.51
C LEU A 287 18.43 8.78 -4.97
N GLY A 288 19.29 8.03 -4.29
CA GLY A 288 19.52 6.61 -4.56
C GLY A 288 18.25 5.77 -4.42
N LYS A 289 17.35 6.11 -3.48
CA LYS A 289 16.08 5.42 -3.31
C LYS A 289 15.17 5.63 -4.53
N TYR A 290 15.04 6.86 -5.04
CA TYR A 290 14.25 7.16 -6.25
C TYR A 290 14.86 6.53 -7.51
N ILE A 291 16.17 6.64 -7.69
CA ILE A 291 16.87 5.98 -8.81
C ILE A 291 16.65 4.45 -8.75
N SER A 292 16.71 3.85 -7.56
CA SER A 292 16.45 2.42 -7.40
C SER A 292 15.04 2.03 -7.86
N LYS A 293 14.01 2.85 -7.58
CA LYS A 293 12.64 2.61 -8.05
C LYS A 293 12.54 2.78 -9.56
N THR A 294 13.09 3.85 -10.13
CA THR A 294 13.17 4.06 -11.58
C THR A 294 13.88 2.89 -12.28
N TYR A 295 14.96 2.38 -11.69
CA TYR A 295 15.68 1.23 -12.24
C TYR A 295 14.82 -0.04 -12.27
N LEU A 296 13.96 -0.26 -11.27
CA LEU A 296 13.04 -1.40 -11.28
C LEU A 296 11.99 -1.26 -12.40
N GLU A 297 11.46 -0.05 -12.62
CA GLU A 297 10.50 0.24 -13.69
C GLU A 297 11.15 0.05 -15.09
N THR A 298 12.37 0.53 -15.29
CA THR A 298 13.06 0.41 -16.59
C THR A 298 13.38 -1.03 -16.96
N LYS A 299 13.50 -1.95 -16.00
CA LYS A 299 13.70 -3.38 -16.27
C LYS A 299 12.48 -4.05 -16.89
N ARG A 300 11.29 -3.49 -16.75
CA ARG A 300 10.02 -4.04 -17.25
C ARG A 300 9.84 -5.53 -16.93
N ARG A 301 10.28 -5.95 -15.76
CA ARG A 301 10.03 -7.32 -15.28
C ARG A 301 8.55 -7.50 -14.99
N PRO A 302 7.98 -8.69 -15.25
CA PRO A 302 6.59 -8.95 -14.87
C PRO A 302 6.39 -8.76 -13.36
N ILE A 303 5.24 -8.22 -12.98
CA ILE A 303 4.88 -7.97 -11.58
C ILE A 303 4.83 -9.28 -10.79
N TYR A 304 4.42 -10.38 -11.46
CA TYR A 304 4.36 -11.74 -10.91
C TYR A 304 4.63 -12.79 -11.99
N ILE A 305 4.92 -14.01 -11.60
CA ILE A 305 5.08 -15.20 -12.47
C ILE A 305 4.29 -16.36 -11.87
#